data_fa157e8821220b0ccc0528aa8f118b4e
#
_entry.id   fa157e8821220b0ccc0528aa8f118b4e
#
_cell.length_a   1.000
_cell.length_b   1.000
_cell.length_c   1.000
_cell.angle_alpha   90.00
_cell.angle_beta   90.00
_cell.angle_gamma   90.00
#
_symmetry.space_group_name_H-M   'P 1'
#
loop_
_entity.id
_entity.type
_entity.pdbx_description
1 polymer ?
#
loop_
_entity_poly.entity_id
_entity_poly.type
_entity_poly.pdbx_seq_one_letter_code
_entity_poly.pdbx_strand_id
1 'polypeptide(L)'
;MSAISGLPLTADMRTNAKLRGNGWLHDLPIGPGDLQISSGVAIMRKRTKSRISTKNILTIDVGGSHVKVMTSRTRKKREFSSGSQLSAKAMVKKVKDLTKDWSYDVISLGYPGPVLRNRPIAEPRNLGHGWAGFDFAGAFRRPARVVNDALMQALGSYKGGRMLFLGLGTGLGSAMIVDGVLEPMELGHLPYRNGKTFEDYIGAAGLKRLGKKKWQRKVADVVERLAAALQPEYIVLGGGNAEKIERLPRRTRRGRNNDAFVGGFKLWGKGTIGDRSVRTKAARP
;
A
#
# COMPACT_ATOMS: atom_id res chain seq x y z
N MET A 1 6.07 -43.09 47.30
CA MET A 1 6.05 -42.06 48.36
C MET A 1 6.14 -40.73 47.66
N SER A 2 5.26 -39.79 47.61
CA SER A 2 4.00 -39.51 48.27
C SER A 2 3.04 -38.87 47.28
N ALA A 3 1.82 -39.25 47.39
CA ALA A 3 0.62 -38.65 46.81
C ALA A 3 0.26 -37.35 47.54
N ILE A 4 -0.37 -36.42 46.83
CA ILE A 4 -1.41 -35.51 47.31
C ILE A 4 -2.30 -35.23 46.10
N SER A 5 -3.49 -35.84 45.98
CA SER A 5 -4.86 -35.48 46.36
C SER A 5 -5.21 -34.07 45.90
N GLY A 6 -6.08 -33.77 44.98
CA GLY A 6 -7.45 -34.22 44.82
C GLY A 6 -8.41 -33.25 45.52
N LEU A 7 -9.07 -32.34 44.80
CA LEU A 7 -10.30 -31.69 45.24
C LEU A 7 -11.24 -31.40 44.08
N PRO A 8 -12.55 -31.50 44.26
CA PRO A 8 -13.53 -31.74 43.22
C PRO A 8 -14.26 -30.47 42.75
N LEU A 9 -14.75 -30.56 41.54
CA LEU A 9 -15.84 -29.74 40.99
C LEU A 9 -17.19 -30.07 41.64
N THR A 10 -17.84 -29.07 42.23
CA THR A 10 -19.31 -28.96 42.24
C THR A 10 -19.69 -27.50 42.54
N ALA A 11 -20.47 -26.86 41.72
CA ALA A 11 -21.80 -26.34 42.07
C ALA A 11 -22.32 -25.41 40.97
N ASP A 12 -23.29 -25.89 40.39
CA ASP A 12 -24.45 -25.28 39.77
C ASP A 12 -25.00 -24.09 40.58
N MET A 13 -25.27 -22.95 39.91
CA MET A 13 -26.31 -22.03 40.33
C MET A 13 -26.80 -21.17 39.16
N ARG A 14 -27.95 -21.59 38.66
CA ARG A 14 -28.88 -20.71 37.93
C ARG A 14 -29.40 -19.66 38.90
N THR A 15 -29.31 -18.38 38.56
CA THR A 15 -30.26 -17.38 39.05
C THR A 15 -30.46 -16.28 38.02
N ASN A 16 -31.68 -16.19 37.61
CA ASN A 16 -32.33 -15.06 36.95
C ASN A 16 -32.14 -13.75 37.74
N ALA A 17 -31.71 -12.70 37.07
CA ALA A 17 -32.00 -11.35 37.52
C ALA A 17 -32.36 -10.46 36.33
N LYS A 18 -33.66 -10.27 36.17
CA LYS A 18 -34.28 -9.16 35.48
C LYS A 18 -33.81 -7.84 36.13
N LEU A 19 -33.13 -6.99 35.39
CA LEU A 19 -33.00 -5.59 35.79
C LEU A 19 -33.55 -4.69 34.68
N ARG A 20 -34.51 -3.93 35.10
CA ARG A 20 -35.30 -2.92 34.41
C ARG A 20 -34.43 -1.76 33.97
N GLY A 21 -34.88 -1.12 32.88
CA GLY A 21 -34.29 0.05 32.30
C GLY A 21 -34.29 1.28 33.23
N ASN A 22 -33.37 2.14 32.97
CA ASN A 22 -33.55 3.58 33.23
C ASN A 22 -32.88 4.32 32.07
N GLY A 23 -33.74 5.09 31.42
CA GLY A 23 -33.42 5.98 30.33
C GLY A 23 -32.74 7.26 30.82
N TRP A 24 -31.94 7.78 29.92
CA TRP A 24 -31.57 9.18 29.92
C TRP A 24 -31.80 9.71 28.50
N LEU A 25 -33.07 10.14 28.28
CA LEU A 25 -33.44 11.07 27.24
C LEU A 25 -33.59 12.42 27.95
N HIS A 26 -32.69 13.36 27.70
CA HIS A 26 -32.93 14.74 27.99
C HIS A 26 -33.49 15.42 26.74
N ASP A 27 -34.79 15.69 26.80
CA ASP A 27 -35.53 16.55 25.91
C ASP A 27 -34.95 17.97 25.97
N LEU A 28 -34.64 18.53 24.81
CA LEU A 28 -34.50 19.97 24.63
C LEU A 28 -35.72 20.45 23.84
N PRO A 29 -36.40 21.48 24.31
CA PRO A 29 -37.64 21.98 23.71
C PRO A 29 -37.32 22.78 22.43
N ILE A 30 -37.95 22.40 21.32
CA ILE A 30 -38.01 23.20 20.12
C ILE A 30 -39.24 24.13 20.28
N GLY A 31 -38.95 25.43 20.47
CA GLY A 31 -39.98 26.48 20.42
C GLY A 31 -40.25 26.89 18.97
N PRO A 32 -41.49 27.24 18.63
CA PRO A 32 -41.82 27.76 17.30
C PRO A 32 -41.54 29.28 17.26
N GLY A 33 -40.59 29.65 16.38
CA GLY A 33 -40.23 31.05 16.21
C GLY A 33 -39.81 31.34 14.76
N ASP A 34 -40.75 31.93 14.06
CA ASP A 34 -40.57 32.93 13.02
C ASP A 34 -39.89 32.58 11.71
N LEU A 35 -40.72 32.12 10.76
CA LEU A 35 -40.51 32.33 9.34
C LEU A 35 -40.71 33.82 9.05
N GLN A 36 -39.64 34.58 8.91
CA GLN A 36 -39.67 35.85 8.20
C GLN A 36 -39.27 35.67 6.75
N ILE A 37 -40.22 35.68 5.87
CA ILE A 37 -40.04 35.81 4.44
C ILE A 37 -39.78 37.31 4.16
N SER A 38 -38.53 37.68 3.86
CA SER A 38 -38.22 38.97 3.27
C SER A 38 -37.87 38.75 1.81
N SER A 39 -38.70 39.30 0.94
CA SER A 39 -38.58 39.46 -0.48
C SER A 39 -37.29 40.22 -0.83
N GLY A 40 -36.55 39.73 -1.83
CA GLY A 40 -35.65 40.59 -2.55
C GLY A 40 -34.29 40.02 -2.87
N VAL A 41 -34.08 39.80 -4.17
CA VAL A 41 -32.81 39.71 -4.89
C VAL A 41 -32.08 38.38 -4.72
N ALA A 42 -32.37 37.47 -5.62
CA ALA A 42 -31.53 36.32 -5.92
C ALA A 42 -30.19 36.79 -6.48
N ILE A 43 -29.20 37.00 -5.62
CA ILE A 43 -27.81 37.16 -6.05
C ILE A 43 -27.35 35.79 -6.51
N MET A 44 -27.37 35.62 -7.82
CA MET A 44 -26.74 34.49 -8.51
C MET A 44 -25.23 34.55 -8.24
N ARG A 45 -24.78 34.02 -7.09
CA ARG A 45 -23.37 33.74 -6.87
C ARG A 45 -22.97 32.72 -7.91
N LYS A 46 -22.37 33.18 -9.02
CA LYS A 46 -21.61 32.34 -9.94
C LYS A 46 -20.64 31.51 -9.08
N ARG A 47 -20.98 30.22 -8.85
CA ARG A 47 -20.02 29.27 -8.35
C ARG A 47 -18.90 29.18 -9.37
N THR A 48 -17.88 30.02 -9.19
CA THR A 48 -16.60 29.80 -9.83
C THR A 48 -16.20 28.39 -9.44
N LYS A 49 -16.37 27.43 -10.35
CA LYS A 49 -15.74 26.13 -10.28
C LYS A 49 -14.25 26.41 -10.13
N SER A 50 -13.75 26.43 -8.90
CA SER A 50 -12.33 26.36 -8.63
C SER A 50 -11.82 25.22 -9.49
N ARG A 51 -11.09 25.52 -10.54
CA ARG A 51 -10.34 24.56 -11.34
C ARG A 51 -9.36 23.94 -10.35
N ILE A 52 -9.72 22.78 -9.80
CA ILE A 52 -8.78 21.95 -9.08
C ILE A 52 -7.74 21.62 -10.14
N SER A 53 -6.63 22.33 -10.12
CA SER A 53 -5.47 22.03 -10.96
C SER A 53 -5.01 20.64 -10.54
N THR A 54 -5.46 19.64 -11.26
CA THR A 54 -5.03 18.26 -11.04
C THR A 54 -3.58 18.21 -11.50
N LYS A 55 -2.66 18.11 -10.54
CA LYS A 55 -1.23 17.96 -10.80
C LYS A 55 -1.01 16.85 -11.84
N ASN A 56 -0.17 17.12 -12.82
CA ASN A 56 0.30 16.09 -13.73
C ASN A 56 1.44 15.31 -13.03
N ILE A 57 1.21 14.04 -12.76
CA ILE A 57 2.07 13.21 -11.94
C ILE A 57 2.90 12.31 -12.86
N LEU A 58 4.22 12.35 -12.74
CA LEU A 58 5.09 11.34 -13.31
C LEU A 58 5.24 10.20 -12.29
N THR A 59 4.79 9.02 -12.63
CA THR A 59 5.06 7.82 -11.84
C THR A 59 6.21 7.04 -12.45
N ILE A 60 7.16 6.68 -11.61
CA ILE A 60 8.36 5.90 -11.92
C ILE A 60 8.28 4.60 -11.10
N ASP A 61 8.19 3.47 -11.79
CA ASP A 61 8.21 2.13 -11.20
C ASP A 61 9.58 1.51 -11.44
N VAL A 62 10.41 1.45 -10.39
CA VAL A 62 11.78 0.94 -10.47
C VAL A 62 11.77 -0.55 -10.16
N GLY A 63 11.92 -1.37 -11.20
CA GLY A 63 12.05 -2.81 -11.06
C GLY A 63 13.48 -3.30 -11.32
N GLY A 64 13.78 -4.52 -10.90
CA GLY A 64 15.10 -5.14 -11.10
C GLY A 64 15.47 -5.39 -12.58
N SER A 65 14.49 -5.52 -13.48
CA SER A 65 14.71 -5.74 -14.91
C SER A 65 14.40 -4.51 -15.76
N HIS A 66 13.41 -3.70 -15.38
CA HIS A 66 12.98 -2.51 -16.13
C HIS A 66 12.61 -1.39 -15.18
N VAL A 67 12.90 -0.17 -15.60
CA VAL A 67 12.30 1.04 -15.04
C VAL A 67 11.19 1.48 -15.99
N LYS A 68 9.97 1.61 -15.45
CA LYS A 68 8.77 1.99 -16.20
C LYS A 68 8.28 3.35 -15.77
N VAL A 69 7.85 4.16 -16.71
CA VAL A 69 7.35 5.52 -16.43
C VAL A 69 6.02 5.78 -17.14
N MET A 70 5.17 6.58 -16.49
CA MET A 70 3.88 7.01 -17.03
C MET A 70 3.45 8.32 -16.40
N THR A 71 2.87 9.24 -17.17
CA THR A 71 2.22 10.42 -16.57
C THR A 71 0.73 10.20 -16.37
N SER A 72 0.15 10.88 -15.38
CA SER A 72 -1.28 10.81 -15.11
C SER A 72 -2.15 11.39 -16.24
N ARG A 73 -1.60 12.27 -17.05
CA ARG A 73 -2.28 12.92 -18.15
C ARG A 73 -2.24 12.11 -19.45
N THR A 74 -1.06 11.70 -19.91
CA THR A 74 -0.93 11.00 -21.20
C THR A 74 -1.29 9.53 -21.13
N ARG A 75 -1.11 8.89 -19.97
CA ARG A 75 -1.30 7.45 -19.76
C ARG A 75 -0.48 6.56 -20.72
N LYS A 76 0.49 7.14 -21.41
CA LYS A 76 1.44 6.39 -22.26
C LYS A 76 2.56 5.86 -21.37
N LYS A 77 2.84 4.56 -21.48
CA LYS A 77 3.94 3.92 -20.80
C LYS A 77 5.21 4.03 -21.65
N ARG A 78 6.34 4.35 -21.00
CA ARG A 78 7.68 4.19 -21.55
C ARG A 78 8.51 3.38 -20.56
N GLU A 79 9.53 2.69 -21.05
CA GLU A 79 10.39 1.89 -20.19
C GLU A 79 11.79 1.76 -20.77
N PHE A 80 12.75 1.44 -19.91
CA PHE A 80 14.10 1.06 -20.29
C PHE A 80 14.61 -0.05 -19.35
N SER A 81 15.58 -0.84 -19.85
CA SER A 81 16.17 -1.91 -19.05
C SER A 81 16.96 -1.33 -17.87
N SER A 82 16.72 -1.89 -16.69
CA SER A 82 17.50 -1.67 -15.47
C SER A 82 18.68 -2.67 -15.41
N GLY A 83 19.02 -3.15 -14.26
CA GLY A 83 20.06 -4.16 -14.04
C GLY A 83 21.11 -3.72 -13.03
N SER A 84 22.04 -4.63 -12.72
CA SER A 84 22.98 -4.49 -11.60
C SER A 84 23.95 -3.29 -11.68
N GLN A 85 24.00 -2.60 -12.81
CA GLN A 85 24.84 -1.41 -13.00
C GLN A 85 24.07 -0.09 -12.93
N LEU A 86 22.74 -0.13 -12.79
CA LEU A 86 21.93 1.08 -12.78
C LEU A 86 22.01 1.78 -11.44
N SER A 87 22.76 2.88 -11.35
CA SER A 87 22.79 3.76 -10.18
C SER A 87 21.58 4.71 -10.14
N ALA A 88 21.26 5.28 -8.97
CA ALA A 88 20.18 6.26 -8.83
C ALA A 88 20.37 7.48 -9.76
N LYS A 89 21.60 8.02 -9.84
CA LYS A 89 21.95 9.14 -10.72
C LYS A 89 21.73 8.81 -12.20
N ALA A 90 22.17 7.62 -12.62
CA ALA A 90 21.97 7.15 -14.00
C ALA A 90 20.48 6.93 -14.32
N MET A 91 19.70 6.38 -13.37
CA MET A 91 18.26 6.22 -13.50
C MET A 91 17.57 7.58 -13.71
N VAL A 92 17.88 8.59 -12.88
CA VAL A 92 17.31 9.93 -13.02
C VAL A 92 17.63 10.53 -14.39
N LYS A 93 18.89 10.40 -14.87
CA LYS A 93 19.28 10.88 -16.20
C LYS A 93 18.45 10.19 -17.29
N LYS A 94 18.39 8.85 -17.30
CA LYS A 94 17.63 8.09 -18.30
C LYS A 94 16.14 8.44 -18.28
N VAL A 95 15.53 8.62 -17.10
CA VAL A 95 14.12 9.05 -16.99
C VAL A 95 13.92 10.43 -17.60
N LYS A 96 14.78 11.40 -17.28
CA LYS A 96 14.70 12.75 -17.87
C LYS A 96 14.81 12.72 -19.39
N ASP A 97 15.76 11.96 -19.91
CA ASP A 97 15.95 11.80 -21.36
C ASP A 97 14.73 11.16 -22.02
N LEU A 98 14.19 10.10 -21.39
CA LEU A 98 13.02 9.37 -21.87
C LEU A 98 11.72 10.19 -21.84
N THR A 99 11.63 11.18 -20.93
CA THR A 99 10.44 11.99 -20.69
C THR A 99 10.64 13.45 -21.08
N LYS A 100 11.65 13.77 -21.90
CA LYS A 100 12.00 15.17 -22.29
C LYS A 100 10.85 15.94 -22.95
N ASP A 101 9.96 15.22 -23.64
CA ASP A 101 8.77 15.74 -24.31
C ASP A 101 7.50 15.70 -23.42
N TRP A 102 7.64 15.30 -22.15
CA TRP A 102 6.52 15.26 -21.20
C TRP A 102 6.59 16.41 -20.20
N SER A 103 5.46 17.00 -19.90
CA SER A 103 5.29 17.96 -18.80
C SER A 103 4.73 17.25 -17.59
N TYR A 104 5.31 17.47 -16.41
CA TYR A 104 4.82 16.96 -15.12
C TYR A 104 5.18 17.91 -13.98
N ASP A 105 4.33 17.96 -12.97
CA ASP A 105 4.46 18.87 -11.83
C ASP A 105 5.14 18.20 -10.65
N VAL A 106 4.87 16.91 -10.44
CA VAL A 106 5.30 16.12 -9.28
C VAL A 106 5.64 14.68 -9.68
N ILE A 107 6.38 13.97 -8.82
CA ILE A 107 6.89 12.64 -9.08
C ILE A 107 6.44 11.66 -7.98
N SER A 108 5.99 10.48 -8.40
CA SER A 108 5.87 9.29 -7.55
C SER A 108 6.91 8.27 -7.97
N LEU A 109 7.67 7.74 -7.03
CA LEU A 109 8.69 6.75 -7.29
C LEU A 109 8.49 5.51 -6.41
N GLY A 110 8.26 4.37 -7.04
CA GLY A 110 8.29 3.05 -6.42
C GLY A 110 9.72 2.51 -6.43
N TYR A 111 10.26 2.28 -5.24
CA TYR A 111 11.64 1.82 -5.04
C TYR A 111 11.66 0.36 -4.59
N PRO A 112 12.51 -0.51 -5.17
CA PRO A 112 12.57 -1.93 -4.79
C PRO A 112 13.40 -2.16 -3.53
N GLY A 113 12.92 -1.65 -2.40
CA GLY A 113 13.57 -1.75 -1.10
C GLY A 113 12.92 -0.86 -0.05
N PRO A 114 13.48 -0.84 1.18
CA PRO A 114 12.90 -0.08 2.27
C PRO A 114 13.08 1.43 2.07
N VAL A 115 12.02 2.17 2.38
CA VAL A 115 11.96 3.63 2.28
C VAL A 115 11.51 4.21 3.62
N LEU A 116 12.24 5.18 4.13
CA LEU A 116 11.90 5.92 5.34
C LEU A 116 11.96 7.42 5.05
N ARG A 117 10.94 8.16 5.50
CA ARG A 117 10.88 9.63 5.33
C ARG A 117 11.19 10.06 3.90
N ASN A 118 10.58 9.38 2.92
CA ASN A 118 10.70 9.70 1.50
C ASN A 118 12.10 9.46 0.88
N ARG A 119 12.95 8.65 1.53
CA ARG A 119 14.28 8.29 1.05
C ARG A 119 14.53 6.79 1.16
N PRO A 120 15.18 6.15 0.18
CA PRO A 120 15.70 4.80 0.35
C PRO A 120 16.68 4.75 1.52
N ILE A 121 16.60 3.71 2.35
CA ILE A 121 17.49 3.52 3.51
C ILE A 121 18.53 2.41 3.32
N ALA A 122 18.43 1.67 2.24
CA ALA A 122 19.37 0.61 1.88
C ALA A 122 19.58 0.58 0.37
N GLU A 123 20.65 -0.04 -0.10
CA GLU A 123 20.88 -0.30 -1.51
C GLU A 123 19.96 -1.40 -2.04
N PRO A 124 19.48 -1.33 -3.29
CA PRO A 124 18.62 -2.36 -3.87
C PRO A 124 19.43 -3.60 -4.26
N ARG A 125 18.90 -4.79 -4.01
CA ARG A 125 19.60 -6.05 -4.24
C ARG A 125 20.01 -6.31 -5.71
N ASN A 126 19.23 -5.80 -6.66
CA ASN A 126 19.33 -6.15 -8.07
C ASN A 126 19.68 -4.96 -8.97
N LEU A 127 20.12 -3.85 -8.40
CA LEU A 127 20.53 -2.65 -9.12
C LEU A 127 21.93 -2.23 -8.70
N GLY A 128 22.48 -1.19 -9.35
CA GLY A 128 23.77 -0.60 -8.95
C GLY A 128 23.67 0.19 -7.65
N HIS A 129 24.73 0.89 -7.28
CA HIS A 129 24.87 1.61 -6.04
C HIS A 129 24.41 3.06 -6.10
N GLY A 130 24.41 3.74 -4.93
CA GLY A 130 24.11 5.15 -4.79
C GLY A 130 22.62 5.47 -4.69
N TRP A 131 21.83 4.54 -4.19
CA TRP A 131 20.40 4.70 -3.97
C TRP A 131 20.08 5.09 -2.53
N ALA A 132 20.81 4.53 -1.55
CA ALA A 132 20.60 4.83 -0.14
C ALA A 132 20.79 6.34 0.13
N GLY A 133 19.80 6.97 0.75
CA GLY A 133 19.80 8.41 1.05
C GLY A 133 19.63 9.34 -0.16
N PHE A 134 19.49 8.84 -1.38
CA PHE A 134 19.43 9.66 -2.58
C PHE A 134 18.25 10.65 -2.58
N ASP A 135 18.53 11.91 -2.92
CA ASP A 135 17.54 12.98 -3.01
C ASP A 135 16.90 13.06 -4.40
N PHE A 136 15.83 12.32 -4.61
CA PHE A 136 15.11 12.34 -5.88
C PHE A 136 14.43 13.69 -6.16
N ALA A 137 13.93 14.39 -5.13
CA ALA A 137 13.28 15.68 -5.32
C ALA A 137 14.28 16.73 -5.85
N GLY A 138 15.45 16.82 -5.24
CA GLY A 138 16.53 17.69 -5.71
C GLY A 138 17.04 17.29 -7.09
N ALA A 139 17.25 15.98 -7.33
CA ALA A 139 17.76 15.49 -8.61
C ALA A 139 16.79 15.75 -9.78
N PHE A 140 15.50 15.61 -9.59
CA PHE A 140 14.48 15.94 -10.61
C PHE A 140 14.09 17.42 -10.65
N ARG A 141 14.44 18.21 -9.62
CA ARG A 141 13.97 19.58 -9.39
C ARG A 141 12.43 19.65 -9.39
N ARG A 142 11.78 18.69 -8.77
CA ARG A 142 10.32 18.56 -8.63
C ARG A 142 10.00 17.90 -7.29
N PRO A 143 8.88 18.24 -6.64
CA PRO A 143 8.41 17.50 -5.47
C PRO A 143 8.28 16.01 -5.79
N ALA A 144 8.86 15.15 -4.96
CA ALA A 144 8.84 13.72 -5.16
C ALA A 144 8.29 13.00 -3.92
N ARG A 145 7.50 11.95 -4.13
CA ARG A 145 7.08 10.98 -3.13
C ARG A 145 7.67 9.63 -3.47
N VAL A 146 8.55 9.16 -2.60
CA VAL A 146 9.24 7.87 -2.76
C VAL A 146 8.63 6.89 -1.77
N VAL A 147 8.22 5.73 -2.25
CA VAL A 147 7.67 4.63 -1.45
C VAL A 147 8.24 3.31 -1.93
N ASN A 148 8.09 2.25 -1.13
CA ASN A 148 8.39 0.89 -1.59
C ASN A 148 7.51 0.53 -2.81
N ASP A 149 8.05 -0.20 -3.78
CA ASP A 149 7.39 -0.55 -5.05
C ASP A 149 6.14 -1.42 -4.85
N ALA A 150 6.21 -2.38 -3.92
CA ALA A 150 5.05 -3.21 -3.55
C ALA A 150 3.95 -2.37 -2.89
N LEU A 151 4.32 -1.38 -2.04
CA LEU A 151 3.37 -0.45 -1.45
C LEU A 151 2.67 0.41 -2.50
N MET A 152 3.41 0.87 -3.51
CA MET A 152 2.83 1.64 -4.63
C MET A 152 1.85 0.79 -5.43
N GLN A 153 2.18 -0.48 -5.73
CA GLN A 153 1.27 -1.42 -6.39
C GLN A 153 0.05 -1.73 -5.52
N ALA A 154 0.25 -1.92 -4.21
CA ALA A 154 -0.82 -2.13 -3.24
C ALA A 154 -1.84 -0.98 -3.27
N LEU A 155 -1.37 0.26 -3.21
CA LEU A 155 -2.22 1.45 -3.25
C LEU A 155 -3.03 1.54 -4.56
N GLY A 156 -2.45 1.13 -5.68
CA GLY A 156 -3.15 1.08 -6.97
C GLY A 156 -4.31 0.10 -6.98
N SER A 157 -4.11 -1.04 -6.36
CA SER A 157 -5.10 -2.11 -6.28
C SER A 157 -6.10 -1.96 -5.12
N TYR A 158 -5.87 -1.04 -4.18
CA TYR A 158 -6.69 -0.87 -2.98
C TYR A 158 -8.11 -0.37 -3.25
N LYS A 159 -9.11 -1.01 -2.60
CA LYS A 159 -10.55 -0.73 -2.72
C LYS A 159 -11.26 -0.43 -1.39
N GLY A 160 -10.52 -0.18 -0.32
CA GLY A 160 -11.06 0.02 1.03
C GLY A 160 -10.81 -1.15 1.96
N GLY A 161 -11.09 -0.96 3.25
CA GLY A 161 -10.97 -1.96 4.30
C GLY A 161 -9.52 -2.42 4.57
N ARG A 162 -9.39 -3.66 5.03
CA ARG A 162 -8.10 -4.27 5.41
C ARG A 162 -7.58 -5.18 4.29
N MET A 163 -6.60 -4.71 3.54
CA MET A 163 -6.04 -5.42 2.38
C MET A 163 -4.58 -5.82 2.61
N LEU A 164 -4.23 -7.08 2.35
CA LEU A 164 -2.85 -7.52 2.18
C LEU A 164 -2.51 -7.59 0.69
N PHE A 165 -1.40 -6.99 0.30
CA PHE A 165 -0.82 -7.11 -1.03
C PHE A 165 0.42 -8.02 -0.99
N LEU A 166 0.51 -8.95 -1.95
CA LEU A 166 1.65 -9.84 -2.14
C LEU A 166 2.09 -9.77 -3.60
N GLY A 167 3.26 -9.19 -3.82
CA GLY A 167 3.86 -9.03 -5.15
C GLY A 167 4.76 -10.18 -5.52
N LEU A 168 4.30 -11.08 -6.38
CA LEU A 168 5.04 -12.25 -6.87
C LEU A 168 5.92 -11.85 -8.05
N GLY A 169 7.12 -11.39 -7.74
CA GLY A 169 8.13 -10.92 -8.71
C GLY A 169 9.40 -11.72 -8.65
N THR A 170 10.54 -11.05 -8.76
CA THR A 170 11.88 -11.64 -8.47
C THR A 170 11.89 -12.19 -7.05
N GLY A 171 11.40 -11.40 -6.09
CA GLY A 171 11.17 -11.77 -4.71
C GLY A 171 9.67 -11.82 -4.36
N LEU A 172 9.38 -11.57 -3.08
CA LEU A 172 8.04 -11.41 -2.54
C LEU A 172 7.90 -10.02 -1.91
N GLY A 173 7.43 -9.05 -2.69
CA GLY A 173 7.05 -7.74 -2.15
C GLY A 173 5.76 -7.84 -1.36
N SER A 174 5.63 -7.07 -0.30
CA SER A 174 4.42 -7.11 0.55
C SER A 174 4.09 -5.73 1.12
N ALA A 175 2.81 -5.48 1.29
CA ALA A 175 2.30 -4.28 1.93
C ALA A 175 0.91 -4.54 2.52
N MET A 176 0.57 -3.88 3.59
CA MET A 176 -0.76 -3.88 4.15
C MET A 176 -1.37 -2.49 4.08
N ILE A 177 -2.66 -2.41 3.77
CA ILE A 177 -3.42 -1.17 3.83
C ILE A 177 -4.65 -1.41 4.69
N VAL A 178 -4.80 -0.60 5.73
CA VAL A 178 -5.93 -0.68 6.66
C VAL A 178 -6.60 0.69 6.68
N ASP A 179 -7.83 0.77 6.18
CA ASP A 179 -8.61 2.00 6.13
C ASP A 179 -7.85 3.21 5.55
N GLY A 180 -7.07 2.94 4.49
CA GLY A 180 -6.26 3.94 3.80
C GLY A 180 -4.90 4.23 4.45
N VAL A 181 -4.58 3.64 5.61
CA VAL A 181 -3.24 3.69 6.21
C VAL A 181 -2.34 2.69 5.52
N LEU A 182 -1.20 3.16 5.03
CA LEU A 182 -0.26 2.37 4.22
C LEU A 182 0.88 1.86 5.10
N GLU A 183 1.04 0.54 5.15
CA GLU A 183 2.09 -0.12 5.92
C GLU A 183 2.96 -0.98 4.99
N PRO A 184 4.19 -0.55 4.67
CA PRO A 184 5.14 -1.39 3.95
C PRO A 184 5.55 -2.58 4.83
N MET A 185 5.71 -3.75 4.22
CA MET A 185 6.06 -4.98 4.92
C MET A 185 7.14 -5.75 4.16
N GLU A 186 7.97 -6.49 4.89
CA GLU A 186 9.01 -7.37 4.35
C GLU A 186 8.71 -8.84 4.70
N LEU A 187 7.47 -9.27 4.45
CA LEU A 187 7.01 -10.63 4.79
C LEU A 187 7.75 -11.73 4.01
N GLY A 188 8.38 -11.36 2.89
CA GLY A 188 9.20 -12.28 2.11
C GLY A 188 10.34 -12.91 2.90
N HIS A 189 10.88 -12.21 3.89
CA HIS A 189 12.00 -12.65 4.71
C HIS A 189 11.60 -13.56 5.88
N LEU A 190 10.31 -13.76 6.12
CA LEU A 190 9.86 -14.67 7.19
C LEU A 190 10.32 -16.09 6.92
N PRO A 191 10.76 -16.83 7.96
CA PRO A 191 11.15 -18.23 7.87
C PRO A 191 10.01 -19.11 7.37
N TYR A 192 10.33 -20.07 6.49
CA TYR A 192 9.32 -20.99 5.97
C TYR A 192 9.68 -22.45 6.18
N ARG A 193 10.54 -23.02 5.33
CA ARG A 193 10.92 -24.45 5.38
C ARG A 193 12.40 -24.64 5.08
N ASN A 194 13.04 -25.63 5.72
CA ASN A 194 14.43 -26.02 5.44
C ASN A 194 15.41 -24.84 5.50
N GLY A 195 15.28 -23.97 6.51
CA GLY A 195 16.13 -22.79 6.69
C GLY A 195 15.96 -21.70 5.62
N LYS A 196 14.93 -21.80 4.77
CA LYS A 196 14.63 -20.83 3.71
C LYS A 196 13.39 -20.00 4.01
N THR A 197 13.27 -18.84 3.36
CA THR A 197 12.20 -17.87 3.57
C THR A 197 11.00 -18.10 2.64
N PHE A 198 9.93 -17.32 2.85
CA PHE A 198 8.81 -17.31 1.91
C PHE A 198 9.26 -16.93 0.50
N GLU A 199 10.11 -15.90 0.38
CA GLU A 199 10.62 -15.43 -0.90
C GLU A 199 11.37 -16.54 -1.68
N ASP A 200 12.20 -17.33 -1.01
CA ASP A 200 12.92 -18.45 -1.60
C ASP A 200 12.01 -19.51 -2.24
N TYR A 201 10.78 -19.59 -1.77
CA TYR A 201 9.81 -20.58 -2.26
C TYR A 201 8.82 -20.02 -3.26
N ILE A 202 8.37 -18.76 -3.11
CA ILE A 202 7.32 -18.21 -3.96
C ILE A 202 7.77 -17.07 -4.85
N GLY A 203 9.00 -16.58 -4.74
CA GLY A 203 9.64 -15.71 -5.72
C GLY A 203 10.05 -16.45 -7.01
N ALA A 204 10.69 -15.74 -7.94
CA ALA A 204 11.10 -16.29 -9.24
C ALA A 204 12.05 -17.49 -9.13
N ALA A 205 12.99 -17.45 -8.17
CA ALA A 205 13.91 -18.57 -7.92
C ALA A 205 13.16 -19.84 -7.48
N GLY A 206 12.15 -19.68 -6.62
CA GLY A 206 11.27 -20.77 -6.21
C GLY A 206 10.46 -21.34 -7.37
N LEU A 207 9.89 -20.49 -8.21
CA LEU A 207 9.19 -20.90 -9.43
C LEU A 207 10.08 -21.71 -10.37
N LYS A 208 11.30 -21.24 -10.63
CA LYS A 208 12.27 -21.95 -11.48
C LYS A 208 12.65 -23.32 -10.90
N ARG A 209 12.90 -23.39 -9.60
CA ARG A 209 13.34 -24.63 -8.91
C ARG A 209 12.22 -25.68 -8.78
N LEU A 210 11.00 -25.24 -8.44
CA LEU A 210 9.90 -26.15 -8.10
C LEU A 210 9.03 -26.53 -9.31
N GLY A 211 9.07 -25.75 -10.35
CA GLY A 211 8.11 -25.79 -11.45
C GLY A 211 6.73 -25.25 -11.07
N LYS A 212 5.94 -24.86 -12.05
CA LYS A 212 4.67 -24.13 -11.89
C LYS A 212 3.70 -24.82 -10.92
N LYS A 213 3.46 -26.12 -11.06
CA LYS A 213 2.46 -26.86 -10.24
C LYS A 213 2.83 -26.92 -8.75
N LYS A 214 4.10 -27.20 -8.43
CA LYS A 214 4.57 -27.23 -7.03
C LYS A 214 4.65 -25.82 -6.45
N TRP A 215 5.08 -24.85 -7.24
CA TRP A 215 5.16 -23.45 -6.85
C TRP A 215 3.79 -22.87 -6.48
N GLN A 216 2.75 -23.10 -7.28
CA GLN A 216 1.39 -22.65 -6.95
C GLN A 216 0.87 -23.20 -5.62
N ARG A 217 1.20 -24.46 -5.29
CA ARG A 217 0.86 -25.03 -3.97
C ARG A 217 1.59 -24.31 -2.83
N LYS A 218 2.85 -23.87 -3.06
CA LYS A 218 3.59 -23.08 -2.06
C LYS A 218 3.02 -21.66 -1.93
N VAL A 219 2.61 -21.05 -3.03
CA VAL A 219 1.90 -19.76 -2.98
C VAL A 219 0.62 -19.87 -2.15
N ALA A 220 -0.20 -20.90 -2.38
CA ALA A 220 -1.42 -21.12 -1.60
C ALA A 220 -1.13 -21.30 -0.10
N ASP A 221 -0.15 -22.14 0.27
CA ASP A 221 0.23 -22.36 1.67
C ASP A 221 0.74 -21.07 2.35
N VAL A 222 1.55 -20.25 1.68
CA VAL A 222 2.03 -18.97 2.22
C VAL A 222 0.87 -17.98 2.36
N VAL A 223 -0.02 -17.90 1.37
CA VAL A 223 -1.21 -17.04 1.43
C VAL A 223 -2.10 -17.42 2.62
N GLU A 224 -2.36 -18.71 2.85
CA GLU A 224 -3.16 -19.18 3.97
C GLU A 224 -2.53 -18.83 5.33
N ARG A 225 -1.21 -19.01 5.48
CA ARG A 225 -0.48 -18.62 6.70
C ARG A 225 -0.56 -17.14 6.99
N LEU A 226 -0.33 -16.31 5.97
CA LEU A 226 -0.40 -14.86 6.11
C LEU A 226 -1.84 -14.37 6.32
N ALA A 227 -2.82 -15.02 5.70
CA ALA A 227 -4.24 -14.74 5.94
C ALA A 227 -4.64 -15.04 7.40
N ALA A 228 -4.17 -16.17 7.95
CA ALA A 228 -4.42 -16.54 9.33
C ALA A 228 -3.75 -15.59 10.34
N ALA A 229 -2.52 -15.17 10.06
CA ALA A 229 -1.75 -14.30 10.96
C ALA A 229 -2.20 -12.83 10.93
N LEU A 230 -2.48 -12.29 9.74
CA LEU A 230 -2.74 -10.86 9.54
C LEU A 230 -4.23 -10.52 9.38
N GLN A 231 -5.07 -11.52 9.18
CA GLN A 231 -6.53 -11.42 9.07
C GLN A 231 -7.01 -10.30 8.12
N PRO A 232 -6.53 -10.24 6.87
CA PRO A 232 -7.04 -9.27 5.91
C PRO A 232 -8.46 -9.65 5.46
N GLU A 233 -9.28 -8.66 5.10
CA GLU A 233 -10.57 -8.91 4.47
C GLU A 233 -10.39 -9.54 3.08
N TYR A 234 -9.35 -9.11 2.36
CA TYR A 234 -8.94 -9.68 1.08
C TYR A 234 -7.45 -9.53 0.81
N ILE A 235 -6.95 -10.37 -0.08
CA ILE A 235 -5.54 -10.38 -0.50
C ILE A 235 -5.46 -10.09 -1.99
N VAL A 236 -4.49 -9.27 -2.40
CA VAL A 236 -4.18 -9.00 -3.80
C VAL A 236 -2.85 -9.67 -4.15
N LEU A 237 -2.87 -10.54 -5.15
CA LEU A 237 -1.67 -11.14 -5.73
C LEU A 237 -1.27 -10.34 -6.95
N GLY A 238 -0.19 -9.56 -6.82
CA GLY A 238 0.41 -8.76 -7.88
C GLY A 238 1.76 -9.31 -8.35
N GLY A 239 2.48 -8.50 -9.13
CA GLY A 239 3.76 -8.88 -9.73
C GLY A 239 3.61 -9.79 -10.94
N GLY A 240 4.67 -9.87 -11.77
CA GLY A 240 4.64 -10.55 -13.06
C GLY A 240 4.36 -12.05 -12.99
N ASN A 241 4.64 -12.71 -11.86
CA ASN A 241 4.37 -14.14 -11.70
C ASN A 241 2.94 -14.43 -11.22
N ALA A 242 2.17 -13.44 -10.78
CA ALA A 242 0.78 -13.64 -10.35
C ALA A 242 -0.11 -14.15 -11.50
N GLU A 243 0.20 -13.79 -12.74
CA GLU A 243 -0.52 -14.27 -13.94
C GLU A 243 -0.37 -15.78 -14.16
N LYS A 244 0.71 -16.39 -13.63
CA LYS A 244 0.99 -17.83 -13.75
C LYS A 244 0.17 -18.69 -12.82
N ILE A 245 -0.57 -18.08 -11.86
CA ILE A 245 -1.44 -18.80 -10.93
C ILE A 245 -2.76 -19.11 -11.65
N GLU A 246 -3.06 -20.38 -11.82
CA GLU A 246 -4.27 -20.83 -12.50
C GLU A 246 -5.50 -20.71 -11.60
N ARG A 247 -5.38 -21.20 -10.37
CA ARG A 247 -6.44 -21.15 -9.36
C ARG A 247 -6.03 -20.28 -8.19
N LEU A 248 -6.75 -19.18 -8.00
CA LEU A 248 -6.49 -18.25 -6.89
C LEU A 248 -6.89 -18.89 -5.55
N PRO A 249 -6.09 -18.71 -4.47
CA PRO A 249 -6.50 -19.05 -3.11
C PRO A 249 -7.77 -18.30 -2.68
N ARG A 250 -8.42 -18.78 -1.63
CA ARG A 250 -9.64 -18.12 -1.09
C ARG A 250 -9.35 -16.68 -0.69
N ARG A 251 -10.33 -15.80 -0.83
CA ARG A 251 -10.24 -14.37 -0.52
C ARG A 251 -9.12 -13.63 -1.24
N THR A 252 -8.60 -14.18 -2.35
CA THR A 252 -7.60 -13.52 -3.17
C THR A 252 -8.16 -13.03 -4.49
N ARG A 253 -7.55 -11.99 -5.04
CA ARG A 253 -7.76 -11.54 -6.41
C ARG A 253 -6.44 -11.14 -7.06
N ARG A 254 -6.37 -11.12 -8.38
CA ARG A 254 -5.20 -10.60 -9.08
C ARG A 254 -5.18 -9.08 -9.07
N GLY A 255 -3.99 -8.53 -8.87
CA GLY A 255 -3.66 -7.15 -9.23
C GLY A 255 -3.57 -7.00 -10.73
N ARG A 256 -3.48 -5.76 -11.20
CA ARG A 256 -3.34 -5.42 -12.62
C ARG A 256 -1.92 -4.91 -12.89
N ASN A 257 -1.43 -5.12 -14.11
CA ASN A 257 -0.09 -4.65 -14.53
C ASN A 257 0.11 -3.12 -14.41
N ASN A 258 -0.98 -2.35 -14.38
CA ASN A 258 -0.94 -0.89 -14.26
C ASN A 258 -1.14 -0.39 -12.81
N ASP A 259 -1.28 -1.28 -11.83
CA ASP A 259 -1.56 -0.87 -10.44
C ASP A 259 -0.43 -0.02 -9.85
N ALA A 260 0.83 -0.24 -10.23
CA ALA A 260 1.95 0.62 -9.82
C ALA A 260 1.71 2.09 -10.24
N PHE A 261 1.29 2.32 -11.48
CA PHE A 261 1.02 3.68 -11.97
C PHE A 261 -0.21 4.29 -11.29
N VAL A 262 -1.28 3.52 -11.16
CA VAL A 262 -2.50 3.98 -10.45
C VAL A 262 -2.17 4.34 -9.00
N GLY A 263 -1.36 3.54 -8.33
CA GLY A 263 -0.89 3.81 -6.98
C GLY A 263 -0.04 5.08 -6.90
N GLY A 264 0.90 5.25 -7.84
CA GLY A 264 1.71 6.45 -7.92
C GLY A 264 0.86 7.72 -8.12
N PHE A 265 -0.20 7.66 -8.93
CA PHE A 265 -1.13 8.78 -9.07
C PHE A 265 -1.93 9.04 -7.78
N LYS A 266 -2.37 7.98 -7.09
CA LYS A 266 -3.09 8.09 -5.82
C LYS A 266 -2.24 8.67 -4.69
N LEU A 267 -0.92 8.53 -4.72
CA LEU A 267 -0.03 9.12 -3.71
C LEU A 267 -0.22 10.63 -3.54
N TRP A 268 -0.69 11.35 -4.56
CA TRP A 268 -0.94 12.80 -4.55
C TRP A 268 -2.42 13.15 -4.34
N GLY A 269 -3.28 12.18 -4.07
CA GLY A 269 -4.69 12.37 -3.73
C GLY A 269 -4.88 13.02 -2.35
N LYS A 270 -6.04 13.62 -2.11
CA LYS A 270 -6.43 14.12 -0.79
C LYS A 270 -6.54 12.95 0.20
N GLY A 271 -5.97 13.09 1.38
CA GLY A 271 -6.03 12.07 2.45
C GLY A 271 -5.03 10.91 2.32
N THR A 272 -4.10 10.95 1.36
CA THR A 272 -3.02 9.96 1.24
C THR A 272 -1.75 10.46 1.95
N ILE A 273 -0.86 9.54 2.33
CA ILE A 273 0.39 9.76 3.09
C ILE A 273 1.09 11.06 2.67
N GLY A 274 1.30 11.95 3.62
CA GLY A 274 2.00 13.24 3.42
C GLY A 274 1.15 14.47 3.70
N ASP A 275 -0.17 14.35 3.85
CA ASP A 275 -1.04 15.45 4.31
C ASP A 275 -1.22 15.44 5.84
N ARG A 276 -0.73 14.40 6.51
CA ARG A 276 -0.45 14.45 7.94
C ARG A 276 0.94 15.06 8.13
N SER A 277 1.05 16.40 8.00
CA SER A 277 1.91 17.15 8.90
C SER A 277 1.54 16.65 10.29
N VAL A 278 2.41 15.86 10.89
CA VAL A 278 2.32 15.48 12.30
C VAL A 278 2.24 16.79 13.06
N ARG A 279 1.03 17.23 13.39
CA ARG A 279 0.80 18.14 14.50
C ARG A 279 1.12 17.32 15.74
N THR A 280 2.39 17.16 16.02
CA THR A 280 2.85 17.01 17.39
C THR A 280 2.41 18.26 18.11
N LYS A 281 1.22 18.22 18.72
CA LYS A 281 0.95 19.03 19.87
C LYS A 281 2.03 18.64 20.87
N ALA A 282 3.08 19.46 20.94
CA ALA A 282 3.98 19.45 22.05
C ALA A 282 3.07 19.61 23.29
N ALA A 283 2.98 18.55 24.09
CA ALA A 283 2.54 18.68 25.46
C ALA A 283 3.55 19.66 26.09
N ARG A 284 3.11 20.85 26.39
CA ARG A 284 3.84 21.75 27.29
C ARG A 284 3.75 21.14 28.69
N PRO A 285 4.84 21.17 29.45
CA PRO A 285 4.92 20.65 30.80
C PRO A 285 3.96 21.34 31.74
#